data_8f6fd8c693ef6bde1b632a991a8e76d8
#
_entry.id   8f6fd8c693ef6bde1b632a991a8e76d8
#
_cell.length_a   1.000
_cell.length_b   1.000
_cell.length_c   1.000
_cell.angle_alpha   90.00
_cell.angle_beta   90.00
_cell.angle_gamma   90.00
#
_symmetry.space_group_name_H-M   'P 1'
#
loop_
_entity.id
_entity.type
_entity.pdbx_description
1 polymer ?
#
loop_
_entity_poly.entity_id
_entity_poly.type
_entity_poly.pdbx_seq_one_letter_code
_entity_poly.pdbx_strand_id
1 'polypeptide(L)' 'MAVLDRVETLKAKHADLDHKIVEEENRPSPDEFRITELKREKLRIKDEIADLIHH' A
#
# COMPACT_ATOMS: atom_id res chain seq x y z
N MET A 1 -7.11 -0.41 -21.76
CA MET A 1 -6.06 -0.29 -20.75
C MET A 1 -5.43 -1.63 -20.45
N ALA A 2 -4.12 -1.67 -20.48
CA ALA A 2 -3.42 -2.91 -20.24
C ALA A 2 -3.38 -3.24 -18.74
N VAL A 3 -3.40 -4.54 -18.44
CA VAL A 3 -3.28 -5.01 -17.06
C VAL A 3 -1.99 -4.50 -16.42
N LEU A 4 -0.92 -4.42 -17.22
CA LEU A 4 0.38 -3.93 -16.74
C LEU A 4 0.32 -2.48 -16.22
N ASP A 5 -0.45 -1.63 -16.87
CA ASP A 5 -0.63 -0.25 -16.43
C ASP A 5 -1.31 -0.21 -15.06
N ARG A 6 -2.31 -1.07 -14.87
CA ARG A 6 -3.01 -1.17 -13.60
C ARG A 6 -2.08 -1.67 -12.49
N VAL A 7 -1.30 -2.70 -12.80
CA VAL A 7 -0.34 -3.26 -11.85
C VAL A 7 0.69 -2.21 -11.44
N GLU A 8 1.21 -1.46 -12.40
CA GLU A 8 2.20 -0.41 -12.11
C GLU A 8 1.61 0.69 -11.23
N THR A 9 0.37 1.10 -11.51
CA THR A 9 -0.31 2.09 -10.69
C THR A 9 -0.48 1.59 -9.26
N LEU A 10 -0.88 0.34 -9.09
CA LEU A 10 -1.05 -0.26 -7.77
C LEU A 10 0.28 -0.41 -7.04
N LYS A 11 1.35 -0.76 -7.75
CA LYS A 11 2.68 -0.85 -7.16
C LYS A 11 3.16 0.51 -6.66
N ALA A 12 2.88 1.56 -7.41
CA ALA A 12 3.23 2.92 -6.99
C ALA A 12 2.48 3.30 -5.71
N LYS A 13 1.21 2.97 -5.63
CA LYS A 13 0.41 3.21 -4.42
C LYS A 13 0.92 2.40 -3.25
N HIS A 14 1.32 1.16 -3.48
CA HIS A 14 1.87 0.30 -2.44
C HIS A 14 3.15 0.91 -1.86
N ALA A 15 4.04 1.39 -2.73
CA ALA A 15 5.27 2.04 -2.30
C ALA A 15 4.99 3.33 -1.51
N ASP A 16 4.01 4.12 -1.96
CA ASP A 16 3.60 5.33 -1.28
C ASP A 16 3.07 5.03 0.13
N LEU A 17 2.27 3.99 0.26
CA LEU A 17 1.75 3.57 1.55
C LEU A 17 2.86 3.09 2.49
N ASP A 18 3.83 2.35 1.96
CA ASP A 18 5.00 1.94 2.73
C ASP A 18 5.72 3.15 3.30
N HIS A 19 5.93 4.17 2.47
CA HIS A 19 6.60 5.39 2.87
C HIS A 19 5.82 6.10 3.98
N LYS A 20 4.51 6.19 3.83
CA LYS A 20 3.65 6.83 4.82
C LYS A 20 3.68 6.07 6.16
N ILE A 21 3.71 4.75 6.11
CA ILE A 21 3.81 3.94 7.32
C ILE A 21 5.11 4.23 8.06
N VAL A 22 6.23 4.26 7.33
CA VAL A 22 7.53 4.55 7.93
C VAL A 22 7.54 5.94 8.55
N GLU A 23 7.00 6.93 7.85
CA GLU A 23 6.92 8.29 8.37
C GLU A 23 6.10 8.34 9.67
N GLU A 24 4.99 7.65 9.70
CA GLU A 24 4.13 7.64 10.86
C GLU A 24 4.80 6.93 12.04
N GLU A 25 5.50 5.83 11.78
CA GLU A 25 6.21 5.09 12.82
C GLU A 25 7.39 5.87 13.40
N ASN A 26 7.97 6.78 12.62
CA ASN A 26 9.12 7.58 13.05
C ASN A 26 8.74 8.87 13.77
N ARG A 27 7.45 9.12 13.96
CA ARG A 27 7.02 10.29 14.71
C ARG A 27 7.30 10.10 16.20
N PRO A 28 7.53 11.20 16.94
CA PRO A 28 7.72 11.11 18.39
C PRO A 28 6.54 10.45 19.11
N SER A 29 5.33 10.63 18.56
CA SER A 29 4.14 10.02 19.11
C SER A 29 3.35 9.39 17.97
N PRO A 30 3.70 8.17 17.57
CA PRO A 30 3.04 7.50 16.44
C PRO A 30 1.56 7.27 16.72
N ASP A 31 0.73 7.51 15.71
CA ASP A 31 -0.69 7.22 15.77
C ASP A 31 -0.92 5.78 15.30
N GLU A 32 -1.13 4.87 16.24
CA GLU A 32 -1.30 3.45 15.94
C GLU A 32 -2.54 3.17 15.11
N PHE A 33 -3.61 3.94 15.33
CA PHE A 33 -4.82 3.79 14.53
C PHE A 33 -4.53 4.08 13.05
N ARG A 34 -3.82 5.18 12.79
CA ARG A 34 -3.45 5.53 11.43
C ARG A 34 -2.52 4.51 10.79
N ILE A 35 -1.55 4.02 11.56
CA ILE A 35 -0.63 2.98 11.08
C ILE A 35 -1.42 1.73 10.70
N THR A 36 -2.36 1.32 11.53
CA THR A 36 -3.20 0.16 11.25
C THR A 36 -4.00 0.35 9.97
N GLU A 37 -4.59 1.53 9.78
CA GLU A 37 -5.34 1.82 8.56
C GLU A 37 -4.46 1.76 7.31
N LEU A 38 -3.27 2.34 7.40
CA LEU A 38 -2.31 2.34 6.29
C LEU A 38 -1.89 0.92 5.94
N LYS A 39 -1.64 0.09 6.94
CA LYS A 39 -1.26 -1.30 6.73
C LYS A 39 -2.39 -2.11 6.11
N ARG A 40 -3.63 -1.85 6.49
CA ARG A 40 -4.79 -2.51 5.88
C ARG A 40 -4.93 -2.15 4.42
N GLU A 41 -4.78 -0.87 4.11
CA GLU A 41 -4.86 -0.39 2.74
C GLU A 41 -3.74 -0.98 1.89
N LYS A 42 -2.53 -1.04 2.44
CA LYS A 42 -1.39 -1.65 1.78
C LYS A 42 -1.66 -3.11 1.45
N LEU A 43 -2.20 -3.85 2.40
CA LEU A 43 -2.55 -5.26 2.20
C LEU A 43 -3.60 -5.43 1.12
N ARG A 44 -4.61 -4.57 1.10
CA ARG A 44 -5.65 -4.60 0.08
C ARG A 44 -5.08 -4.39 -1.31
N ILE A 45 -4.16 -3.45 -1.45
CA ILE A 45 -3.51 -3.18 -2.73
C ILE A 45 -2.64 -4.36 -3.13
N LYS A 46 -1.92 -4.94 -2.20
CA LYS A 46 -1.11 -6.13 -2.46
C LYS A 46 -1.98 -7.28 -2.98
N ASP A 47 -3.14 -7.48 -2.38
CA ASP A 47 -4.08 -8.52 -2.81
C ASP A 47 -4.60 -8.24 -4.22
N GLU A 48 -4.89 -6.99 -4.55
CA GLU A 48 -5.31 -6.62 -5.89
C GLU A 48 -4.23 -6.92 -6.93
N ILE A 49 -2.99 -6.60 -6.60
CA ILE A 49 -1.87 -6.88 -7.50
C ILE A 49 -1.74 -8.38 -7.73
N ALA A 50 -1.80 -9.15 -6.65
CA ALA A 50 -1.71 -10.61 -6.74
C ALA A 50 -2.83 -11.19 -7.60
N ASP A 51 -4.03 -10.67 -7.44
CA ASP A 51 -5.20 -11.10 -8.20
C ASP A 51 -5.02 -10.83 -9.69
N LEU A 52 -4.49 -9.67 -10.04
CA LEU A 52 -4.25 -9.31 -11.43
C LEU A 52 -3.15 -10.15 -12.08
N ILE A 53 -2.14 -10.52 -11.31
CA ILE A 53 -1.00 -11.29 -11.81
C ILE A 53 -1.32 -12.77 -11.92
N HIS A 54 -2.08 -13.30 -10.97
CA HIS A 54 -2.39 -14.74 -10.89
C HIS A 54 -3.72 -15.12 -11.54
N HIS A 55 -4.23 -14.28 -12.35
CA HIS A 55 -5.52 -14.47 -12.96
C HIS A 55 -5.55 -15.55 -14.06
#